data_7ad1198f4ff192df1af57d80c4186f70
#
_entry.id   7ad1198f4ff192df1af57d80c4186f70
#
_cell.length_a   1.000
_cell.length_b   1.000
_cell.length_c   1.000
_cell.angle_alpha   90.00
_cell.angle_beta   90.00
_cell.angle_gamma   90.00
#
_symmetry.space_group_name_H-M   'P 1'
#
loop_
_entity.id
_entity.type
_entity.pdbx_description
1 polymer ?
#
loop_
_entity_poly.entity_id
_entity_poly.type
_entity_poly.pdbx_seq_one_letter_code
_entity_poly.pdbx_strand_id
1 'polypeptide(L)'
;AEEFKNEPLQPLMKSLPTDPAKVELGFALYHDTRLSADNTISCATCHGLNTGGVDRKQYSEGINGQFGGVNAPTVYNAALNFVQFWDGRAADLKEQAAGPPLNPVEMGCTSFDQICEALAQDKDFTKKFTEVYPEGYSQSTITDAIAEFEKTLLTPSRFDKYLMGDKNALTAEELEGYQLFKDNKCATCHVGVNVGGQ
;
A
#
# COMPACT_ATOMS: atom_id res chain seq x y z
N ALA A 1 4.75 6.06 -30.12
CA ALA A 1 5.47 6.30 -28.85
C ALA A 1 5.62 7.80 -28.54
N GLU A 2 5.77 8.67 -29.52
CA GLU A 2 5.90 10.12 -29.30
C GLU A 2 4.54 10.79 -28.97
N GLU A 3 3.47 10.28 -29.52
CA GLU A 3 2.09 10.76 -29.36
C GLU A 3 1.61 10.74 -27.89
N PHE A 4 2.09 9.77 -27.07
CA PHE A 4 1.69 9.57 -25.69
C PHE A 4 2.62 10.25 -24.66
N LYS A 5 3.72 10.86 -25.08
CA LYS A 5 4.67 11.52 -24.16
C LYS A 5 4.09 12.76 -23.46
N ASN A 6 3.07 13.37 -24.05
CA ASN A 6 2.44 14.59 -23.55
C ASN A 6 1.08 14.33 -22.88
N GLU A 7 0.74 13.07 -22.65
CA GLU A 7 -0.49 12.77 -21.91
C GLU A 7 -0.33 13.20 -20.43
N PRO A 8 -1.38 13.80 -19.84
CA PRO A 8 -1.33 14.23 -18.44
C PRO A 8 -1.23 13.05 -17.47
N LEU A 9 -1.73 11.91 -17.85
CA LEU A 9 -1.62 10.67 -17.11
C LEU A 9 -0.44 9.85 -17.62
N GLN A 10 0.26 9.18 -16.70
CA GLN A 10 1.41 8.36 -17.04
C GLN A 10 1.12 6.89 -16.70
N PRO A 11 1.60 5.92 -17.49
CA PRO A 11 1.32 4.52 -17.25
C PRO A 11 1.97 4.01 -15.98
N LEU A 12 1.28 3.12 -15.28
CA LEU A 12 1.84 2.35 -14.18
C LEU A 12 3.00 1.47 -14.69
N MET A 13 4.06 1.41 -13.92
CA MET A 13 5.15 0.46 -14.15
C MET A 13 4.66 -0.96 -13.88
N LYS A 14 5.25 -1.96 -14.54
CA LYS A 14 4.91 -3.36 -14.29
C LYS A 14 5.40 -3.86 -12.93
N SER A 15 6.51 -3.31 -12.47
CA SER A 15 7.13 -3.64 -11.18
C SER A 15 8.01 -2.50 -10.71
N LEU A 16 8.15 -2.37 -9.40
CA LEU A 16 9.18 -1.56 -8.74
C LEU A 16 10.36 -2.46 -8.35
N PRO A 17 11.58 -1.90 -8.23
CA PRO A 17 12.70 -2.63 -7.65
C PRO A 17 12.39 -3.05 -6.21
N THR A 18 12.54 -4.34 -5.90
CA THR A 18 12.33 -4.91 -4.57
C THR A 18 13.34 -6.01 -4.29
N ASP A 19 13.55 -6.30 -3.00
CA ASP A 19 14.27 -7.47 -2.54
C ASP A 19 13.27 -8.62 -2.31
N PRO A 20 13.34 -9.73 -3.06
CA PRO A 20 12.38 -10.82 -2.94
C PRO A 20 12.31 -11.44 -1.53
N ALA A 21 13.44 -11.50 -0.81
CA ALA A 21 13.46 -12.06 0.54
C ALA A 21 12.74 -11.13 1.52
N LYS A 22 12.92 -9.82 1.40
CA LYS A 22 12.17 -8.83 2.17
C LYS A 22 10.68 -8.84 1.83
N VAL A 23 10.32 -9.00 0.55
CA VAL A 23 8.92 -9.11 0.09
C VAL A 23 8.23 -10.31 0.74
N GLU A 24 8.87 -11.48 0.82
CA GLU A 24 8.29 -12.65 1.49
C GLU A 24 8.02 -12.40 2.97
N LEU A 25 8.97 -11.79 3.68
CA LEU A 25 8.80 -11.40 5.08
C LEU A 25 7.70 -10.34 5.24
N GLY A 26 7.69 -9.35 4.38
CA GLY A 26 6.67 -8.28 4.38
C GLY A 26 5.27 -8.81 4.14
N PHE A 27 5.10 -9.77 3.22
CA PHE A 27 3.83 -10.46 3.00
C PHE A 27 3.37 -11.19 4.27
N ALA A 28 4.27 -11.91 4.94
CA ALA A 28 3.94 -12.58 6.19
C ALA A 28 3.53 -11.60 7.29
N LEU A 29 4.29 -10.52 7.48
CA LEU A 29 3.98 -9.47 8.47
C LEU A 29 2.68 -8.73 8.16
N TYR A 30 2.38 -8.46 6.90
CA TYR A 30 1.14 -7.80 6.47
C TYR A 30 -0.11 -8.60 6.87
N HIS A 31 -0.01 -9.91 6.97
CA HIS A 31 -1.09 -10.81 7.41
C HIS A 31 -0.98 -11.23 8.87
N ASP A 32 0.02 -10.76 9.59
CA ASP A 32 0.32 -11.21 10.95
C ASP A 32 -0.45 -10.40 12.00
N THR A 33 -1.35 -11.07 12.70
CA THR A 33 -2.16 -10.44 13.75
C THR A 33 -1.34 -10.12 15.01
N ARG A 34 -0.13 -10.67 15.18
CA ARG A 34 0.79 -10.34 16.29
C ARG A 34 1.26 -8.87 16.25
N LEU A 35 1.00 -8.17 15.16
CA LEU A 35 1.22 -6.73 15.05
C LEU A 35 0.14 -5.90 15.77
N SER A 36 -0.90 -6.54 16.31
CA SER A 36 -1.91 -5.88 17.16
C SER A 36 -1.83 -6.36 18.61
N ALA A 37 -2.25 -5.50 19.54
CA ALA A 37 -2.10 -5.72 20.98
C ALA A 37 -2.83 -6.98 21.50
N ASP A 38 -3.93 -7.35 20.86
CA ASP A 38 -4.77 -8.51 21.21
C ASP A 38 -4.68 -9.67 20.21
N ASN A 39 -3.77 -9.59 19.23
CA ASN A 39 -3.59 -10.56 18.15
C ASN A 39 -4.83 -10.79 17.27
N THR A 40 -5.69 -9.80 17.09
CA THR A 40 -6.91 -9.93 16.28
C THR A 40 -6.84 -9.21 14.93
N ILE A 41 -6.05 -8.14 14.82
CA ILE A 41 -5.97 -7.26 13.66
C ILE A 41 -4.60 -7.39 12.97
N SER A 42 -4.63 -7.45 11.65
CA SER A 42 -3.45 -7.31 10.78
C SER A 42 -3.69 -6.21 9.74
N CYS A 43 -2.69 -5.84 8.95
CA CYS A 43 -2.87 -4.91 7.83
C CYS A 43 -3.95 -5.43 6.86
N ALA A 44 -3.92 -6.74 6.56
CA ALA A 44 -4.89 -7.38 5.69
C ALA A 44 -6.34 -7.32 6.20
N THR A 45 -6.57 -7.07 7.49
CA THR A 45 -7.92 -6.94 8.06
C THR A 45 -8.66 -5.74 7.46
N CYS A 46 -7.98 -4.59 7.36
CA CYS A 46 -8.56 -3.36 6.80
C CYS A 46 -8.19 -3.16 5.31
N HIS A 47 -7.11 -3.80 4.86
CA HIS A 47 -6.60 -3.65 3.50
C HIS A 47 -6.59 -5.00 2.77
N GLY A 48 -7.75 -5.67 2.69
CA GLY A 48 -7.88 -6.97 2.05
C GLY A 48 -7.52 -6.94 0.56
N LEU A 49 -6.55 -7.75 0.15
CA LEU A 49 -6.06 -7.75 -1.23
C LEU A 49 -7.11 -8.25 -2.25
N ASN A 50 -8.01 -9.12 -1.83
CA ASN A 50 -9.12 -9.62 -2.66
C ASN A 50 -10.33 -8.69 -2.71
N THR A 51 -10.31 -7.58 -1.95
CA THR A 51 -11.41 -6.60 -1.88
C THR A 51 -11.02 -5.23 -2.43
N GLY A 52 -9.89 -5.15 -3.14
CA GLY A 52 -9.37 -3.92 -3.73
C GLY A 52 -8.40 -3.17 -2.81
N GLY A 53 -7.78 -3.85 -1.84
CA GLY A 53 -6.86 -3.25 -0.86
C GLY A 53 -7.55 -2.41 0.20
N VAL A 54 -8.84 -2.65 0.43
CA VAL A 54 -9.72 -1.93 1.38
C VAL A 54 -10.71 -2.88 2.03
N ASP A 55 -11.33 -2.50 3.15
CA ASP A 55 -12.39 -3.26 3.82
C ASP A 55 -13.81 -2.87 3.35
N ARG A 56 -13.93 -1.87 2.47
CA ARG A 56 -15.20 -1.33 1.94
C ARG A 56 -16.16 -0.79 3.02
N LYS A 57 -15.62 -0.41 4.17
CA LYS A 57 -16.38 0.24 5.26
C LYS A 57 -16.18 1.75 5.24
N GLN A 58 -17.14 2.49 5.76
CA GLN A 58 -17.00 3.93 5.97
C GLN A 58 -15.90 4.23 6.98
N TYR A 59 -15.84 3.43 8.04
CA TYR A 59 -14.81 3.45 9.08
C TYR A 59 -14.36 2.03 9.35
N SER A 60 -13.06 1.79 9.36
CA SER A 60 -12.50 0.48 9.68
C SER A 60 -12.67 0.18 11.16
N GLU A 61 -12.95 -1.08 11.46
CA GLU A 61 -13.06 -1.60 12.82
C GLU A 61 -11.70 -2.14 13.25
N GLY A 62 -11.15 -1.59 14.32
CA GLY A 62 -9.90 -2.02 14.93
C GLY A 62 -10.13 -2.87 16.18
N ILE A 63 -9.09 -2.92 17.04
CA ILE A 63 -9.14 -3.72 18.28
C ILE A 63 -10.30 -3.31 19.18
N ASN A 64 -10.83 -4.27 19.95
CA ASN A 64 -11.91 -4.06 20.89
C ASN A 64 -13.19 -3.47 20.27
N GLY A 65 -13.41 -3.66 18.95
CA GLY A 65 -14.57 -3.13 18.24
C GLY A 65 -14.58 -1.60 18.12
N GLN A 66 -13.44 -0.95 18.26
CA GLN A 66 -13.29 0.50 18.07
C GLN A 66 -13.27 0.83 16.57
N PHE A 67 -13.70 2.04 16.22
CA PHE A 67 -13.74 2.50 14.85
C PHE A 67 -12.77 3.65 14.61
N GLY A 68 -12.10 3.63 13.47
CA GLY A 68 -11.30 4.74 12.97
C GLY A 68 -12.15 5.95 12.59
N GLY A 69 -11.51 7.06 12.24
CA GLY A 69 -12.18 8.31 11.84
C GLY A 69 -12.38 8.48 10.33
N VAL A 70 -11.76 7.62 9.52
CA VAL A 70 -11.78 7.67 8.04
C VAL A 70 -11.85 6.25 7.48
N ASN A 71 -12.24 6.10 6.22
CA ASN A 71 -12.16 4.82 5.54
C ASN A 71 -10.71 4.44 5.21
N ALA A 72 -10.42 3.16 5.16
CA ALA A 72 -9.12 2.65 4.73
C ALA A 72 -8.88 2.99 3.24
N PRO A 73 -7.81 3.74 2.89
CA PRO A 73 -7.42 3.92 1.49
C PRO A 73 -6.87 2.61 0.92
N THR A 74 -6.93 2.46 -0.40
CA THR A 74 -6.33 1.28 -1.02
C THR A 74 -4.82 1.24 -0.83
N VAL A 75 -4.27 0.04 -0.59
CA VAL A 75 -2.82 -0.23 -0.61
C VAL A 75 -2.30 -0.48 -2.02
N TYR A 76 -3.19 -0.73 -2.99
CA TYR A 76 -2.78 -0.88 -4.38
C TYR A 76 -2.26 0.44 -4.93
N ASN A 77 -1.10 0.37 -5.59
CA ASN A 77 -0.37 1.50 -6.15
C ASN A 77 0.08 2.55 -5.12
N ALA A 78 -0.12 2.32 -3.82
CA ALA A 78 0.25 3.27 -2.76
C ALA A 78 1.75 3.62 -2.74
N ALA A 79 2.60 2.71 -3.21
CA ALA A 79 4.03 2.96 -3.39
C ALA A 79 4.38 4.11 -4.36
N LEU A 80 3.41 4.52 -5.18
CA LEU A 80 3.56 5.60 -6.16
C LEU A 80 2.96 6.92 -5.69
N ASN A 81 2.35 6.96 -4.50
CA ASN A 81 1.90 8.19 -3.87
C ASN A 81 3.12 9.00 -3.41
N PHE A 82 3.05 10.32 -3.55
CA PHE A 82 4.10 11.23 -3.09
C PHE A 82 4.13 11.40 -1.55
N VAL A 83 3.04 11.07 -0.86
CA VAL A 83 2.88 10.98 0.60
C VAL A 83 1.86 9.90 0.95
N GLN A 84 1.83 9.45 2.20
CA GLN A 84 0.91 8.43 2.68
C GLN A 84 -0.06 9.01 3.73
N PHE A 85 -1.16 8.29 3.98
CA PHE A 85 -2.36 8.72 4.69
C PHE A 85 -3.16 9.80 3.94
N TRP A 86 -4.44 9.98 4.32
CA TRP A 86 -5.33 10.99 3.73
C TRP A 86 -4.85 12.43 3.95
N ASP A 87 -4.13 12.67 5.02
CA ASP A 87 -3.58 13.97 5.42
C ASP A 87 -2.10 14.17 5.03
N GLY A 88 -1.48 13.17 4.41
CA GLY A 88 -0.10 13.27 3.94
C GLY A 88 0.96 13.29 5.05
N ARG A 89 0.64 12.83 6.26
CA ARG A 89 1.56 12.93 7.41
C ARG A 89 2.75 11.98 7.38
N ALA A 90 2.78 11.00 6.49
CA ALA A 90 3.93 10.12 6.31
C ALA A 90 4.53 10.30 4.91
N ALA A 91 5.85 10.36 4.82
CA ALA A 91 6.58 10.64 3.59
C ALA A 91 6.61 9.42 2.65
N ASP A 92 6.60 8.21 3.19
CA ASP A 92 6.70 6.97 2.42
C ASP A 92 5.97 5.79 3.10
N LEU A 93 5.97 4.63 2.44
CA LEU A 93 5.32 3.41 2.96
C LEU A 93 5.95 2.93 4.27
N LYS A 94 7.26 3.08 4.45
CA LYS A 94 7.96 2.64 5.65
C LYS A 94 7.56 3.47 6.87
N GLU A 95 7.48 4.77 6.71
CA GLU A 95 7.00 5.67 7.75
C GLU A 95 5.52 5.42 8.04
N GLN A 96 4.70 5.22 7.00
CA GLN A 96 3.29 4.91 7.14
C GLN A 96 3.08 3.62 7.96
N ALA A 97 3.81 2.55 7.65
CA ALA A 97 3.66 1.25 8.32
C ALA A 97 3.97 1.29 9.83
N ALA A 98 4.63 2.33 10.32
CA ALA A 98 4.87 2.52 11.75
C ALA A 98 3.64 3.04 12.52
N GLY A 99 2.68 3.67 11.86
CA GLY A 99 1.53 4.32 12.49
C GLY A 99 0.46 3.35 13.03
N PRO A 100 -0.19 2.56 12.18
CA PRO A 100 -1.32 1.70 12.55
C PRO A 100 -1.06 0.75 13.73
N PRO A 101 0.11 0.08 13.84
CA PRO A 101 0.39 -0.79 14.97
C PRO A 101 0.29 -0.09 16.34
N LEU A 102 0.68 1.18 16.40
CA LEU A 102 0.67 1.99 17.62
C LEU A 102 -0.62 2.79 17.81
N ASN A 103 -1.50 2.83 16.82
CA ASN A 103 -2.75 3.57 16.93
C ASN A 103 -3.73 2.83 17.86
N PRO A 104 -4.17 3.47 18.96
CA PRO A 104 -4.97 2.83 20.01
C PRO A 104 -6.36 2.37 19.52
N VAL A 105 -6.87 2.93 18.43
CA VAL A 105 -8.18 2.53 17.84
C VAL A 105 -8.04 1.58 16.65
N GLU A 106 -6.81 1.31 16.17
CA GLU A 106 -6.55 0.40 15.05
C GLU A 106 -5.96 -0.91 15.56
N MET A 107 -4.67 -0.96 15.87
CA MET A 107 -3.94 -2.17 16.30
C MET A 107 -3.48 -2.13 17.76
N GLY A 108 -3.36 -0.95 18.36
CA GLY A 108 -3.33 -0.71 19.80
C GLY A 108 -2.11 -1.15 20.58
N CYS A 109 -0.99 -1.51 19.93
CA CYS A 109 0.26 -1.79 20.63
C CYS A 109 0.80 -0.54 21.30
N THR A 110 1.46 -0.70 22.46
CA THR A 110 2.05 0.40 23.20
C THR A 110 3.43 0.80 22.71
N SER A 111 4.14 -0.14 22.04
CA SER A 111 5.46 0.08 21.47
C SER A 111 5.78 -0.99 20.42
N PHE A 112 6.79 -0.74 19.57
CA PHE A 112 7.35 -1.77 18.71
C PHE A 112 8.09 -2.87 19.47
N ASP A 113 8.57 -2.61 20.68
CA ASP A 113 9.18 -3.65 21.52
C ASP A 113 8.18 -4.75 21.86
N GLN A 114 6.91 -4.39 22.15
CA GLN A 114 5.82 -5.36 22.35
C GLN A 114 5.64 -6.26 21.11
N ILE A 115 5.67 -5.68 19.92
CA ILE A 115 5.55 -6.41 18.63
C ILE A 115 6.77 -7.33 18.44
N CYS A 116 7.97 -6.81 18.67
CA CYS A 116 9.21 -7.59 18.56
C CYS A 116 9.21 -8.78 19.51
N GLU A 117 8.77 -8.61 20.75
CA GLU A 117 8.63 -9.69 21.74
C GLU A 117 7.62 -10.74 21.29
N ALA A 118 6.47 -10.33 20.74
CA ALA A 118 5.45 -11.25 20.23
C ALA A 118 5.96 -12.07 19.04
N LEU A 119 6.62 -11.43 18.06
CA LEU A 119 7.21 -12.10 16.91
C LEU A 119 8.33 -13.06 17.30
N ALA A 120 9.16 -12.72 18.30
CA ALA A 120 10.28 -13.53 18.76
C ALA A 120 9.88 -14.87 19.42
N GLN A 121 8.59 -15.05 19.76
CA GLN A 121 8.08 -16.34 20.24
C GLN A 121 8.07 -17.40 19.14
N ASP A 122 7.98 -17.01 17.89
CA ASP A 122 8.05 -17.87 16.72
C ASP A 122 9.51 -18.04 16.27
N LYS A 123 10.13 -19.14 16.67
CA LYS A 123 11.54 -19.41 16.40
C LYS A 123 11.82 -19.64 14.91
N ASP A 124 10.88 -20.23 14.18
CA ASP A 124 11.04 -20.50 12.75
C ASP A 124 10.93 -19.21 11.96
N PHE A 125 9.98 -18.35 12.29
CA PHE A 125 9.88 -17.03 11.67
C PHE A 125 11.07 -16.14 12.04
N THR A 126 11.50 -16.15 13.30
CA THR A 126 12.70 -15.42 13.75
C THR A 126 13.95 -15.82 12.97
N LYS A 127 14.15 -17.13 12.75
CA LYS A 127 15.28 -17.60 11.95
C LYS A 127 15.25 -17.05 10.53
N LYS A 128 14.11 -17.17 9.84
CA LYS A 128 13.94 -16.60 8.48
C LYS A 128 14.15 -15.08 8.46
N PHE A 129 13.63 -14.40 9.46
CA PHE A 129 13.73 -12.94 9.57
C PHE A 129 15.20 -12.51 9.72
N THR A 130 15.97 -13.17 10.59
CA THR A 130 17.38 -12.84 10.84
C THR A 130 18.33 -13.25 9.70
N GLU A 131 17.93 -14.14 8.81
CA GLU A 131 18.64 -14.40 7.55
C GLU A 131 18.60 -13.20 6.60
N VAL A 132 17.55 -12.37 6.66
CA VAL A 132 17.36 -11.17 5.82
C VAL A 132 17.76 -9.90 6.57
N TYR A 133 17.44 -9.83 7.86
CA TYR A 133 17.79 -8.73 8.77
C TYR A 133 18.63 -9.24 9.93
N PRO A 134 19.96 -9.32 9.78
CA PRO A 134 20.86 -9.86 10.81
C PRO A 134 20.78 -9.13 12.16
N GLU A 135 20.37 -7.86 12.13
CA GLU A 135 20.12 -7.02 13.31
C GLU A 135 18.86 -7.42 14.10
N GLY A 136 18.01 -8.28 13.52
CA GLY A 136 16.80 -8.77 14.15
C GLY A 136 15.61 -7.81 14.04
N TYR A 137 14.60 -8.03 14.90
CA TYR A 137 13.38 -7.24 14.92
C TYR A 137 13.60 -5.83 15.47
N SER A 138 13.06 -4.86 14.79
CA SER A 138 12.95 -3.47 15.22
C SER A 138 11.81 -2.80 14.45
N GLN A 139 11.36 -1.62 14.87
CA GLN A 139 10.43 -0.83 14.07
C GLN A 139 10.96 -0.70 12.63
N SER A 140 12.25 -0.35 12.47
CA SER A 140 12.85 -0.10 11.15
C SER A 140 12.83 -1.33 10.25
N THR A 141 13.16 -2.53 10.76
CA THR A 141 13.21 -3.76 9.95
C THR A 141 11.83 -4.31 9.63
N ILE A 142 10.88 -4.22 10.57
CA ILE A 142 9.50 -4.65 10.38
C ILE A 142 8.82 -3.77 9.33
N THR A 143 8.92 -2.44 9.46
CA THR A 143 8.28 -1.52 8.51
C THR A 143 8.95 -1.52 7.15
N ASP A 144 10.26 -1.77 7.08
CA ASP A 144 11.00 -1.95 5.82
C ASP A 144 10.49 -3.18 5.04
N ALA A 145 10.31 -4.31 5.72
CA ALA A 145 9.77 -5.52 5.10
C ALA A 145 8.34 -5.30 4.59
N ILE A 146 7.47 -4.69 5.39
CA ILE A 146 6.08 -4.37 4.98
C ILE A 146 6.10 -3.46 3.75
N ALA A 147 6.89 -2.39 3.76
CA ALA A 147 7.02 -1.47 2.64
C ALA A 147 7.54 -2.16 1.36
N GLU A 148 8.52 -3.08 1.49
CA GLU A 148 9.02 -3.87 0.34
C GLU A 148 7.92 -4.74 -0.27
N PHE A 149 7.08 -5.37 0.56
CA PHE A 149 5.92 -6.10 0.07
C PHE A 149 4.91 -5.18 -0.62
N GLU A 150 4.55 -4.05 -0.03
CA GLU A 150 3.57 -3.13 -0.59
C GLU A 150 4.00 -2.53 -1.94
N LYS A 151 5.30 -2.39 -2.20
CA LYS A 151 5.83 -2.01 -3.52
C LYS A 151 5.46 -2.99 -4.62
N THR A 152 5.13 -4.23 -4.30
CA THR A 152 4.68 -5.24 -5.27
C THR A 152 3.22 -5.09 -5.65
N LEU A 153 2.44 -4.31 -4.90
CA LEU A 153 0.99 -4.16 -5.07
C LEU A 153 0.64 -3.16 -6.18
N LEU A 154 1.16 -3.42 -7.38
CA LEU A 154 0.87 -2.63 -8.58
C LEU A 154 -0.23 -3.29 -9.41
N THR A 155 -1.12 -2.48 -9.98
CA THR A 155 -2.29 -2.95 -10.75
C THR A 155 -2.36 -2.33 -12.15
N PRO A 156 -1.36 -2.57 -13.02
CA PRO A 156 -1.42 -2.06 -14.38
C PRO A 156 -2.64 -2.61 -15.13
N SER A 157 -3.31 -1.74 -15.88
CA SER A 157 -4.61 -1.97 -16.51
C SER A 157 -4.54 -1.88 -18.04
N ARG A 158 -5.70 -1.98 -18.70
CA ARG A 158 -5.82 -1.69 -20.14
C ARG A 158 -5.52 -0.24 -20.46
N PHE A 159 -5.82 0.68 -19.53
CA PHE A 159 -5.51 2.11 -19.68
C PHE A 159 -4.00 2.34 -19.76
N ASP A 160 -3.21 1.64 -18.94
CA ASP A 160 -1.74 1.71 -18.99
C ASP A 160 -1.20 1.21 -20.33
N LYS A 161 -1.77 0.13 -20.88
CA LYS A 161 -1.41 -0.35 -22.23
C LYS A 161 -1.68 0.71 -23.30
N TYR A 162 -2.82 1.40 -23.20
CA TYR A 162 -3.14 2.52 -24.09
C TYR A 162 -2.09 3.63 -23.97
N LEU A 163 -1.77 4.07 -22.78
CA LEU A 163 -0.74 5.11 -22.54
C LEU A 163 0.66 4.68 -23.02
N MET A 164 0.94 3.37 -23.08
CA MET A 164 2.16 2.82 -23.68
C MET A 164 2.09 2.65 -25.20
N GLY A 165 0.97 3.03 -25.83
CA GLY A 165 0.82 3.06 -27.30
C GLY A 165 -0.06 1.98 -27.92
N ASP A 166 -0.69 1.10 -27.14
CA ASP A 166 -1.66 0.14 -27.65
C ASP A 166 -3.02 0.83 -27.88
N LYS A 167 -3.23 1.32 -29.11
CA LYS A 167 -4.47 2.04 -29.49
C LYS A 167 -5.73 1.18 -29.41
N ASN A 168 -5.59 -0.15 -29.34
CA ASN A 168 -6.71 -1.08 -29.26
C ASN A 168 -7.03 -1.51 -27.82
N ALA A 169 -6.27 -1.03 -26.82
CA ALA A 169 -6.47 -1.41 -25.42
C ALA A 169 -7.77 -0.91 -24.82
N LEU A 170 -8.32 0.19 -25.35
CA LEU A 170 -9.56 0.82 -24.89
C LEU A 170 -10.64 0.80 -26.02
N THR A 171 -11.90 0.79 -25.60
CA THR A 171 -13.03 0.97 -26.51
C THR A 171 -13.19 2.42 -26.92
N ALA A 172 -13.98 2.69 -27.96
CA ALA A 172 -14.28 4.07 -28.39
C ALA A 172 -14.96 4.88 -27.28
N GLU A 173 -15.86 4.28 -26.50
CA GLU A 173 -16.56 4.92 -25.39
C GLU A 173 -15.59 5.25 -24.23
N GLU A 174 -14.65 4.34 -23.92
CA GLU A 174 -13.61 4.60 -22.92
C GLU A 174 -12.68 5.74 -23.33
N LEU A 175 -12.34 5.82 -24.62
CA LEU A 175 -11.53 6.91 -25.18
C LEU A 175 -12.29 8.25 -25.13
N GLU A 176 -13.59 8.25 -25.44
CA GLU A 176 -14.44 9.43 -25.28
C GLU A 176 -14.48 9.89 -23.81
N GLY A 177 -14.63 8.94 -22.87
CA GLY A 177 -14.56 9.23 -21.43
C GLY A 177 -13.23 9.88 -21.02
N TYR A 178 -12.12 9.37 -21.52
CA TYR A 178 -10.81 9.96 -21.27
C TYR A 178 -10.67 11.36 -21.90
N GLN A 179 -11.22 11.57 -23.09
CA GLN A 179 -11.23 12.90 -23.71
C GLN A 179 -12.07 13.88 -22.88
N LEU A 180 -13.27 13.49 -22.42
CA LEU A 180 -14.09 14.30 -21.52
C LEU A 180 -13.37 14.66 -20.22
N PHE A 181 -12.61 13.72 -19.64
CA PHE A 181 -11.77 13.98 -18.46
C PHE A 181 -10.75 15.11 -18.71
N LYS A 182 -10.12 15.13 -19.88
CA LYS A 182 -9.17 16.17 -20.28
C LYS A 182 -9.90 17.51 -20.58
N ASP A 183 -10.98 17.48 -21.33
CA ASP A 183 -11.73 18.69 -21.75
C ASP A 183 -12.38 19.41 -20.57
N ASN A 184 -12.87 18.67 -19.59
CA ASN A 184 -13.43 19.19 -18.35
C ASN A 184 -12.36 19.65 -17.34
N LYS A 185 -11.07 19.65 -17.72
CA LYS A 185 -9.94 20.11 -16.90
C LYS A 185 -9.68 19.28 -15.64
N CYS A 186 -10.23 18.06 -15.53
CA CYS A 186 -9.94 17.16 -14.42
C CYS A 186 -8.45 16.87 -14.33
N ALA A 187 -7.79 16.74 -15.49
CA ALA A 187 -6.34 16.54 -15.59
C ALA A 187 -5.49 17.74 -15.12
N THR A 188 -6.09 18.85 -14.67
CA THR A 188 -5.33 19.95 -14.05
C THR A 188 -4.82 19.55 -12.65
N CYS A 189 -5.58 18.73 -11.94
CA CYS A 189 -5.25 18.23 -10.60
C CYS A 189 -4.95 16.72 -10.59
N HIS A 190 -5.64 15.96 -11.45
CA HIS A 190 -5.51 14.51 -11.54
C HIS A 190 -4.50 14.15 -12.64
N VAL A 191 -3.21 14.15 -12.31
CA VAL A 191 -2.09 13.94 -13.24
C VAL A 191 -1.13 12.85 -12.75
N GLY A 192 -0.20 12.48 -13.61
CA GLY A 192 0.90 11.58 -13.28
C GLY A 192 0.49 10.10 -13.26
N VAL A 193 1.30 9.30 -12.57
CA VAL A 193 1.19 7.84 -12.55
C VAL A 193 -0.02 7.37 -11.75
N ASN A 194 -0.29 8.00 -10.62
CA ASN A 194 -1.30 7.54 -9.66
C ASN A 194 -2.58 8.41 -9.64
N VAL A 195 -2.71 9.33 -10.60
CA VAL A 195 -3.90 10.19 -10.79
C VAL A 195 -4.30 10.96 -9.50
N GLY A 196 -3.39 11.06 -8.57
CA GLY A 196 -3.65 11.55 -7.22
C GLY A 196 -3.30 13.02 -6.96
N GLY A 197 -2.89 13.74 -8.00
CA GLY A 197 -2.35 15.09 -7.83
C GLY A 197 -0.89 15.10 -7.34
N GLN A 198 -0.28 16.26 -7.39
CA GLN A 198 1.09 16.53 -6.96
C GLN A 198 1.09 17.65 -5.91
#